data_45f3d56bdfce7fe86aa9bc5d8161c421
#
_entry.id   45f3d56bdfce7fe86aa9bc5d8161c421
#
_cell.length_a   1.000
_cell.length_b   1.000
_cell.length_c   1.000
_cell.angle_alpha   90.00
_cell.angle_beta   90.00
_cell.angle_gamma   90.00
#
_symmetry.space_group_name_H-M   'P 1'
#
loop_
_entity.id
_entity.type
_entity.pdbx_description
1 polymer ?
#
loop_
_entity_poly.entity_id
_entity_poly.type
_entity_poly.pdbx_seq_one_letter_code
_entity_poly.pdbx_strand_id
1 'polypeptide(L)'
;MKFGGTSVATPEARLQSAMRVVSAKEQGFAPVVVVSAIGRKGQPYATDTLISMLRDIDPQVEPDTREMDMLIACGEILSSVIFAHTLKTLGHPAQAFRGGQAGIRTDGVYGNARIVSVHPISLIRSIEHGYIPVLCGFQGVYVPGDGGPGGELTTLGRGGSDTTASAIGAALNAEAVEIFTDVDGVKTADPDAVQHAPTLRKVTYDEVAEIAHLGAKVVHPRAAEIAMNYGIPLWVKSTFSDDEGTEIVPREVFPGRRLTGVTHTGKLVYLHFDLADPPETDRIELESRIFSLMAKYGANLFMLNLSPGGTGFAIPRSQYPNVSDLLDGLVVPIGGTVYVIQIGHPSKQVETQAALLEPLGNVQRVRAELTEGCSMVSMIGHEYMQQAGLFRTVLGLLHENQVSVLQTSDSDFSLSVLVPESDTMRTVRLLHDKFQLSAVV
;
A
#
# COMPACT_ATOMS: atom_id res chain seq x y z
N MET A 1 -16.24 11.49 6.70
CA MET A 1 -14.96 11.87 7.34
C MET A 1 -14.32 10.61 7.91
N LYS A 2 -13.07 10.29 7.55
CA LYS A 2 -12.36 9.11 8.08
C LYS A 2 -11.17 9.56 8.94
N PHE A 3 -11.01 8.95 10.10
CA PHE A 3 -9.90 9.22 11.02
C PHE A 3 -9.02 7.99 11.19
N GLY A 4 -7.71 8.17 10.93
CA GLY A 4 -6.70 7.13 11.08
C GLY A 4 -6.40 6.78 12.54
N GLY A 5 -5.66 5.68 12.77
CA GLY A 5 -5.33 5.22 14.12
C GLY A 5 -4.61 6.27 14.98
N THR A 6 -3.72 7.08 14.38
CA THR A 6 -3.04 8.20 15.07
C THR A 6 -3.98 9.33 15.47
N SER A 7 -4.98 9.60 14.62
CA SER A 7 -5.99 10.65 14.88
C SER A 7 -6.91 10.33 16.06
N VAL A 8 -6.99 9.05 16.46
CA VAL A 8 -7.82 8.60 17.60
C VAL A 8 -7.01 7.99 18.75
N ALA A 9 -5.66 8.04 18.68
CA ALA A 9 -4.75 7.35 19.58
C ALA A 9 -4.82 7.85 21.03
N THR A 10 -4.84 9.15 21.20
CA THR A 10 -4.87 9.79 22.53
C THR A 10 -6.19 10.53 22.78
N PRO A 11 -6.54 10.86 24.02
CA PRO A 11 -7.69 11.69 24.32
C PRO A 11 -7.67 13.04 23.58
N GLU A 12 -6.50 13.68 23.49
CA GLU A 12 -6.29 14.98 22.82
C GLU A 12 -6.49 14.86 21.30
N ALA A 13 -5.86 13.88 20.65
CA ALA A 13 -6.01 13.64 19.22
C ALA A 13 -7.48 13.30 18.88
N ARG A 14 -8.12 12.49 19.71
CA ARG A 14 -9.52 12.13 19.53
C ARG A 14 -10.45 13.33 19.70
N LEU A 15 -10.15 14.21 20.64
CA LEU A 15 -10.90 15.47 20.82
C LEU A 15 -10.76 16.37 19.60
N GLN A 16 -9.54 16.55 19.06
CA GLN A 16 -9.31 17.31 17.83
C GLN A 16 -10.07 16.71 16.64
N SER A 17 -10.03 15.39 16.49
CA SER A 17 -10.82 14.68 15.48
C SER A 17 -12.33 14.92 15.63
N ALA A 18 -12.83 14.86 16.87
CA ALA A 18 -14.25 15.13 17.14
C ALA A 18 -14.63 16.58 16.84
N MET A 19 -13.75 17.55 17.11
CA MET A 19 -13.98 18.97 16.77
C MET A 19 -14.06 19.18 15.24
N ARG A 20 -13.32 18.43 14.42
CA ARG A 20 -13.49 18.46 12.95
C ARG A 20 -14.91 18.03 12.54
N VAL A 21 -15.44 16.99 13.17
CA VAL A 21 -16.80 16.51 12.93
C VAL A 21 -17.85 17.52 13.38
N VAL A 22 -17.66 18.13 14.55
CA VAL A 22 -18.53 19.17 15.09
C VAL A 22 -18.56 20.38 14.15
N SER A 23 -17.40 20.86 13.72
CA SER A 23 -17.28 21.98 12.77
C SER A 23 -18.03 21.70 11.46
N ALA A 24 -17.90 20.51 10.89
CA ALA A 24 -18.66 20.13 9.69
C ALA A 24 -20.18 20.16 9.94
N LYS A 25 -20.63 19.68 11.10
CA LYS A 25 -22.05 19.71 11.46
C LYS A 25 -22.56 21.14 11.65
N GLU A 26 -21.78 22.02 12.25
CA GLU A 26 -22.13 23.44 12.46
C GLU A 26 -22.17 24.22 11.12
N GLN A 27 -21.41 23.77 10.12
CA GLN A 27 -21.47 24.30 8.75
C GLN A 27 -22.69 23.78 7.97
N GLY A 28 -23.53 22.93 8.56
CA GLY A 28 -24.76 22.42 7.96
C GLY A 28 -24.63 21.07 7.25
N PHE A 29 -23.45 20.45 7.30
CA PHE A 29 -23.29 19.10 6.76
C PHE A 29 -23.87 18.02 7.68
N ALA A 30 -24.12 16.83 7.10
CA ALA A 30 -24.47 15.62 7.84
C ALA A 30 -23.25 14.68 7.90
N PRO A 31 -22.32 14.87 8.85
CA PRO A 31 -21.10 14.09 8.87
C PRO A 31 -21.36 12.62 9.22
N VAL A 32 -20.77 11.73 8.45
CA VAL A 32 -20.65 10.29 8.73
C VAL A 32 -19.19 9.99 8.99
N VAL A 33 -18.90 9.39 10.14
CA VAL A 33 -17.55 9.17 10.62
C VAL A 33 -17.13 7.72 10.43
N VAL A 34 -15.93 7.49 9.91
CA VAL A 34 -15.29 6.18 9.84
C VAL A 34 -14.00 6.24 10.66
N VAL A 35 -13.81 5.30 11.58
CA VAL A 35 -12.61 5.24 12.42
C VAL A 35 -11.82 3.96 12.19
N SER A 36 -10.50 4.08 12.27
CA SER A 36 -9.58 2.94 12.35
C SER A 36 -9.39 2.49 13.81
N ALA A 37 -8.75 1.34 14.01
CA ALA A 37 -8.30 0.90 15.33
C ALA A 37 -7.43 1.96 16.01
N ILE A 38 -7.44 2.01 17.34
CA ILE A 38 -6.75 3.03 18.13
C ILE A 38 -5.25 2.78 18.14
N GLY A 39 -4.48 3.75 17.65
CA GLY A 39 -3.03 3.77 17.78
C GLY A 39 -2.25 3.07 16.68
N ARG A 40 -0.99 2.78 16.97
CA ARG A 40 -0.01 2.11 16.09
C ARG A 40 0.59 0.89 16.77
N LYS A 41 1.35 0.09 16.01
CA LYS A 41 2.08 -1.08 16.54
C LYS A 41 2.72 -0.82 17.90
N GLY A 42 2.46 -1.73 18.86
CA GLY A 42 2.90 -1.62 20.24
C GLY A 42 1.87 -0.97 21.19
N GLN A 43 0.82 -0.33 20.68
CA GLN A 43 -0.29 0.15 21.49
C GLN A 43 -1.38 -0.92 21.63
N PRO A 44 -2.08 -1.04 22.77
CA PRO A 44 -2.89 -2.21 23.11
C PRO A 44 -3.99 -2.60 22.11
N TYR A 45 -4.56 -1.63 21.42
CA TYR A 45 -5.73 -1.83 20.54
C TYR A 45 -5.43 -1.67 19.07
N ALA A 46 -4.15 -1.51 18.72
CA ALA A 46 -3.71 -1.42 17.34
C ALA A 46 -3.80 -2.77 16.62
N THR A 47 -4.18 -2.78 15.38
CA THR A 47 -4.35 -3.98 14.55
C THR A 47 -3.11 -4.89 14.59
N ASP A 48 -1.89 -4.32 14.44
CA ASP A 48 -0.65 -5.11 14.50
C ASP A 48 -0.42 -5.76 15.87
N THR A 49 -0.85 -5.12 16.97
CA THR A 49 -0.75 -5.68 18.33
C THR A 49 -1.73 -6.84 18.50
N LEU A 50 -2.96 -6.69 18.00
CA LEU A 50 -3.95 -7.76 18.05
C LEU A 50 -3.48 -8.99 17.21
N ILE A 51 -2.89 -8.76 16.04
CA ILE A 51 -2.29 -9.82 15.23
C ILE A 51 -1.20 -10.55 16.02
N SER A 52 -0.30 -9.81 16.66
CA SER A 52 0.79 -10.40 17.46
C SER A 52 0.24 -11.26 18.60
N MET A 53 -0.87 -10.88 19.24
CA MET A 53 -1.47 -11.67 20.33
C MET A 53 -1.81 -13.12 19.93
N LEU A 54 -2.24 -13.35 18.69
CA LEU A 54 -2.48 -14.75 18.22
C LEU A 54 -1.18 -15.43 17.80
N ARG A 55 -0.31 -14.74 17.07
CA ARG A 55 0.93 -15.33 16.55
C ARG A 55 1.92 -15.67 17.64
N ASP A 56 1.94 -14.92 18.74
CA ASP A 56 2.85 -15.14 19.87
C ASP A 56 2.45 -16.37 20.72
N ILE A 57 1.23 -16.92 20.55
CA ILE A 57 0.81 -18.17 21.23
C ILE A 57 1.67 -19.35 20.75
N ASP A 58 1.82 -19.51 19.46
CA ASP A 58 2.73 -20.48 18.84
C ASP A 58 3.15 -19.94 17.45
N PRO A 59 4.39 -19.46 17.30
CA PRO A 59 4.89 -18.91 16.04
C PRO A 59 4.96 -19.94 14.89
N GLN A 60 4.85 -21.24 15.17
CA GLN A 60 4.87 -22.29 14.15
C GLN A 60 3.47 -22.61 13.61
N VAL A 61 2.42 -22.13 14.26
CA VAL A 61 1.03 -22.35 13.86
C VAL A 61 0.43 -21.03 13.37
N GLU A 62 0.17 -20.94 12.06
CA GLU A 62 -0.54 -19.76 11.51
C GLU A 62 -1.99 -19.78 12.02
N PRO A 63 -2.46 -18.65 12.61
CA PRO A 63 -3.84 -18.52 13.04
C PRO A 63 -4.81 -18.65 11.87
N ASP A 64 -5.99 -19.22 12.12
CA ASP A 64 -7.07 -19.24 11.14
C ASP A 64 -7.49 -17.81 10.75
N THR A 65 -7.66 -17.60 9.45
CA THR A 65 -7.93 -16.26 8.91
C THR A 65 -9.29 -15.71 9.36
N ARG A 66 -10.27 -16.57 9.60
CA ARG A 66 -11.59 -16.19 10.12
C ARG A 66 -11.50 -15.68 11.56
N GLU A 67 -10.81 -16.39 12.43
CA GLU A 67 -10.57 -15.98 13.83
C GLU A 67 -9.70 -14.72 13.88
N MET A 68 -8.73 -14.60 12.97
CA MET A 68 -7.92 -13.37 12.83
C MET A 68 -8.81 -12.18 12.50
N ASP A 69 -9.70 -12.29 11.52
CA ASP A 69 -10.65 -11.23 11.15
C ASP A 69 -11.52 -10.81 12.32
N MET A 70 -12.03 -11.77 13.09
CA MET A 70 -12.82 -11.49 14.29
C MET A 70 -12.03 -10.70 15.33
N LEU A 71 -10.78 -11.09 15.59
CA LEU A 71 -9.94 -10.43 16.59
C LEU A 71 -9.57 -9.01 16.17
N ILE A 72 -9.04 -8.83 14.95
CA ILE A 72 -8.56 -7.52 14.52
C ILE A 72 -9.70 -6.50 14.35
N ALA A 73 -10.89 -6.93 13.98
CA ALA A 73 -12.06 -6.07 13.90
C ALA A 73 -12.50 -5.47 15.25
N CYS A 74 -12.09 -6.08 16.37
CA CYS A 74 -12.37 -5.53 17.71
C CYS A 74 -11.73 -4.15 17.93
N GLY A 75 -10.60 -3.87 17.27
CA GLY A 75 -9.93 -2.57 17.36
C GLY A 75 -10.82 -1.41 16.91
N GLU A 76 -11.46 -1.57 15.75
CA GLU A 76 -12.39 -0.57 15.20
C GLU A 76 -13.71 -0.50 15.99
N ILE A 77 -14.17 -1.62 16.55
CA ILE A 77 -15.38 -1.64 17.42
C ILE A 77 -15.13 -0.79 18.66
N LEU A 78 -14.00 -0.98 19.34
CA LEU A 78 -13.62 -0.16 20.48
C LEU A 78 -13.50 1.32 20.08
N SER A 79 -12.81 1.59 19.01
CA SER A 79 -12.59 2.95 18.50
C SER A 79 -13.92 3.67 18.21
N SER A 80 -14.85 3.02 17.51
CA SER A 80 -16.14 3.62 17.14
C SER A 80 -17.01 3.97 18.34
N VAL A 81 -17.05 3.09 19.35
CA VAL A 81 -17.82 3.33 20.58
C VAL A 81 -17.22 4.49 21.38
N ILE A 82 -15.89 4.50 21.54
CA ILE A 82 -15.17 5.56 22.26
C ILE A 82 -15.35 6.91 21.53
N PHE A 83 -15.22 6.94 20.21
CA PHE A 83 -15.38 8.15 19.41
C PHE A 83 -16.84 8.69 19.47
N ALA A 84 -17.83 7.79 19.34
CA ALA A 84 -19.25 8.17 19.46
C ALA A 84 -19.55 8.74 20.87
N HIS A 85 -18.94 8.17 21.91
CA HIS A 85 -19.08 8.71 23.27
C HIS A 85 -18.41 10.08 23.41
N THR A 86 -17.23 10.29 22.80
CA THR A 86 -16.56 11.60 22.76
C THR A 86 -17.45 12.68 22.15
N LEU A 87 -18.12 12.38 21.00
CA LEU A 87 -19.08 13.32 20.40
C LEU A 87 -20.26 13.63 21.33
N LYS A 88 -20.78 12.64 22.08
CA LYS A 88 -21.85 12.83 23.07
C LYS A 88 -21.42 13.75 24.21
N THR A 89 -20.18 13.64 24.69
CA THR A 89 -19.66 14.53 25.74
C THR A 89 -19.52 15.98 25.28
N LEU A 90 -19.42 16.19 23.97
CA LEU A 90 -19.45 17.52 23.34
C LEU A 90 -20.87 18.03 23.02
N GLY A 91 -21.91 17.32 23.44
CA GLY A 91 -23.31 17.69 23.23
C GLY A 91 -23.88 17.24 21.88
N HIS A 92 -23.19 16.43 21.11
CA HIS A 92 -23.65 15.96 19.81
C HIS A 92 -24.09 14.50 19.85
N PRO A 93 -25.39 14.18 19.65
CA PRO A 93 -25.86 12.81 19.57
C PRO A 93 -25.12 12.01 18.52
N ALA A 94 -24.57 10.85 18.89
CA ALA A 94 -23.83 9.99 17.98
C ALA A 94 -24.15 8.50 18.22
N GLN A 95 -24.03 7.69 17.20
CA GLN A 95 -24.32 6.26 17.24
C GLN A 95 -23.25 5.43 16.55
N ALA A 96 -22.71 4.41 17.24
CA ALA A 96 -21.70 3.52 16.68
C ALA A 96 -22.33 2.41 15.84
N PHE A 97 -21.69 2.06 14.70
CA PHE A 97 -22.13 1.01 13.80
C PHE A 97 -20.96 0.10 13.42
N ARG A 98 -21.18 -1.22 13.47
CA ARG A 98 -20.29 -2.18 12.82
C ARG A 98 -20.51 -2.15 11.30
N GLY A 99 -19.51 -2.61 10.52
CA GLY A 99 -19.59 -2.60 9.06
C GLY A 99 -20.87 -3.25 8.49
N GLY A 100 -21.26 -4.43 9.00
CA GLY A 100 -22.50 -5.08 8.61
C GLY A 100 -23.79 -4.31 8.98
N GLN A 101 -23.79 -3.61 10.12
CA GLN A 101 -24.91 -2.72 10.52
C GLN A 101 -25.00 -1.47 9.64
N ALA A 102 -23.85 -0.99 9.15
CA ALA A 102 -23.76 0.08 8.16
C ALA A 102 -24.17 -0.38 6.75
N GLY A 103 -24.42 -1.67 6.55
CA GLY A 103 -24.85 -2.24 5.28
C GLY A 103 -23.73 -2.69 4.36
N ILE A 104 -22.48 -2.80 4.83
CA ILE A 104 -21.34 -3.23 4.04
C ILE A 104 -21.37 -4.76 3.87
N ARG A 105 -21.48 -5.22 2.61
CA ARG A 105 -21.43 -6.63 2.21
C ARG A 105 -20.12 -6.93 1.49
N THR A 106 -19.58 -8.12 1.74
CA THR A 106 -18.27 -8.56 1.21
C THR A 106 -18.38 -9.92 0.50
N ASP A 107 -17.31 -10.28 -0.23
CA ASP A 107 -17.17 -11.52 -0.98
C ASP A 107 -16.79 -12.75 -0.13
N GLY A 108 -16.52 -12.58 1.16
CA GLY A 108 -16.20 -13.68 2.08
C GLY A 108 -14.72 -14.12 2.07
N VAL A 109 -13.84 -13.41 1.40
CA VAL A 109 -12.39 -13.70 1.45
C VAL A 109 -11.81 -13.10 2.73
N TYR A 110 -11.57 -13.94 3.74
CA TYR A 110 -11.01 -13.49 5.01
C TYR A 110 -9.64 -12.82 4.86
N GLY A 111 -9.37 -11.79 5.65
CA GLY A 111 -8.11 -11.03 5.66
C GLY A 111 -7.95 -10.03 4.52
N ASN A 112 -8.68 -10.17 3.41
CA ASN A 112 -8.58 -9.29 2.24
C ASN A 112 -9.87 -9.23 1.43
N ALA A 113 -11.02 -9.14 2.12
CA ALA A 113 -12.33 -9.11 1.49
C ALA A 113 -12.53 -7.89 0.58
N ARG A 114 -13.36 -8.06 -0.43
CA ARG A 114 -13.83 -6.97 -1.30
C ARG A 114 -15.26 -6.59 -0.95
N ILE A 115 -15.55 -5.30 -0.98
CA ILE A 115 -16.92 -4.80 -0.84
C ILE A 115 -17.66 -5.10 -2.13
N VAL A 116 -18.74 -5.89 -2.03
CA VAL A 116 -19.61 -6.23 -3.18
C VAL A 116 -20.84 -5.33 -3.27
N SER A 117 -21.34 -4.84 -2.13
CA SER A 117 -22.43 -3.86 -2.09
C SER A 117 -22.46 -3.11 -0.76
N VAL A 118 -23.09 -1.93 -0.78
CA VAL A 118 -23.36 -1.14 0.43
C VAL A 118 -24.82 -0.74 0.44
N HIS A 119 -25.53 -1.02 1.54
CA HIS A 119 -26.93 -0.66 1.75
C HIS A 119 -27.07 0.24 2.99
N PRO A 120 -26.89 1.58 2.87
CA PRO A 120 -26.71 2.49 4.00
C PRO A 120 -28.00 2.91 4.72
N ILE A 121 -29.08 2.12 4.64
CA ILE A 121 -30.40 2.45 5.19
C ILE A 121 -30.35 2.80 6.68
N SER A 122 -29.57 2.04 7.46
CA SER A 122 -29.42 2.30 8.91
C SER A 122 -28.73 3.63 9.19
N LEU A 123 -27.76 4.02 8.34
CA LEU A 123 -27.06 5.29 8.46
C LEU A 123 -27.97 6.46 8.11
N ILE A 124 -28.74 6.35 7.02
CA ILE A 124 -29.71 7.37 6.62
C ILE A 124 -30.73 7.62 7.75
N ARG A 125 -31.32 6.56 8.30
CA ARG A 125 -32.21 6.67 9.44
C ARG A 125 -31.58 7.32 10.67
N SER A 126 -30.31 6.99 10.95
CA SER A 126 -29.57 7.59 12.07
C SER A 126 -29.40 9.10 11.87
N ILE A 127 -29.04 9.53 10.66
CA ILE A 127 -28.92 10.95 10.27
C ILE A 127 -30.26 11.66 10.40
N GLU A 128 -31.36 11.08 9.87
CA GLU A 128 -32.71 11.64 9.94
C GLU A 128 -33.18 11.86 11.38
N HIS A 129 -32.73 11.01 12.32
CA HIS A 129 -33.00 11.17 13.76
C HIS A 129 -32.01 12.11 14.48
N GLY A 130 -31.14 12.82 13.75
CA GLY A 130 -30.22 13.82 14.27
C GLY A 130 -28.93 13.26 14.89
N TYR A 131 -28.67 11.96 14.76
CA TYR A 131 -27.44 11.35 15.22
C TYR A 131 -26.31 11.52 14.20
N ILE A 132 -25.06 11.55 14.69
CA ILE A 132 -23.85 11.39 13.88
C ILE A 132 -23.49 9.90 13.87
N PRO A 133 -23.58 9.20 12.71
CA PRO A 133 -23.13 7.82 12.60
C PRO A 133 -21.60 7.73 12.73
N VAL A 134 -21.12 6.81 13.57
CA VAL A 134 -19.68 6.50 13.72
C VAL A 134 -19.47 5.03 13.38
N LEU A 135 -18.78 4.76 12.28
CA LEU A 135 -18.61 3.43 11.73
C LEU A 135 -17.27 2.83 12.08
N CYS A 136 -17.27 1.53 12.34
CA CYS A 136 -16.06 0.73 12.26
C CYS A 136 -15.58 0.69 10.80
N GLY A 137 -14.41 1.26 10.52
CA GLY A 137 -13.73 1.03 9.25
C GLY A 137 -13.25 -0.41 9.12
N PHE A 138 -12.61 -0.75 7.99
CA PHE A 138 -11.85 -1.99 7.80
C PHE A 138 -12.68 -3.29 7.74
N GLN A 139 -13.96 -3.30 8.05
CA GLN A 139 -14.77 -4.52 8.20
C GLN A 139 -16.10 -4.47 7.45
N GLY A 140 -16.57 -5.63 7.04
CA GLY A 140 -17.90 -5.85 6.48
C GLY A 140 -18.45 -7.21 6.91
N VAL A 141 -19.52 -7.65 6.25
CA VAL A 141 -20.17 -8.93 6.53
C VAL A 141 -20.35 -9.69 5.21
N TYR A 142 -19.88 -10.91 5.21
CA TYR A 142 -20.20 -11.90 4.20
C TYR A 142 -21.46 -12.67 4.61
N VAL A 143 -22.41 -12.81 3.69
CA VAL A 143 -23.60 -13.63 3.89
C VAL A 143 -23.55 -14.78 2.88
N PRO A 144 -23.31 -16.04 3.34
CA PRO A 144 -23.36 -17.20 2.46
C PRO A 144 -24.70 -17.32 1.74
N GLY A 145 -24.68 -17.85 0.50
CA GLY A 145 -25.87 -17.98 -0.34
C GLY A 145 -26.92 -18.97 0.18
N ASP A 146 -26.61 -19.80 1.15
CA ASP A 146 -27.49 -20.74 1.83
C ASP A 146 -28.37 -20.10 2.93
N GLY A 147 -28.24 -18.77 3.15
CA GLY A 147 -29.09 -18.03 4.09
C GLY A 147 -28.86 -18.37 5.57
N GLY A 148 -27.69 -18.86 5.93
CA GLY A 148 -27.31 -19.14 7.31
C GLY A 148 -27.58 -17.96 8.26
N PRO A 149 -27.95 -18.19 9.52
CA PRO A 149 -28.29 -17.15 10.47
C PRO A 149 -27.08 -16.29 10.84
N GLY A 150 -27.09 -15.04 10.43
CA GLY A 150 -26.04 -14.06 10.69
C GLY A 150 -24.95 -14.08 9.62
N GLY A 151 -24.40 -12.95 9.31
CA GLY A 151 -23.28 -12.87 8.38
C GLY A 151 -21.94 -13.07 9.08
N GLU A 152 -20.97 -13.65 8.39
CA GLU A 152 -19.60 -13.79 8.84
C GLU A 152 -18.86 -12.45 8.73
N LEU A 153 -18.15 -12.07 9.79
CA LEU A 153 -17.35 -10.86 9.79
C LEU A 153 -16.09 -11.08 8.95
N THR A 154 -15.81 -10.12 8.08
CA THR A 154 -14.62 -10.15 7.22
C THR A 154 -13.90 -8.81 7.27
N THR A 155 -12.58 -8.81 7.07
CA THR A 155 -11.78 -7.59 7.00
C THR A 155 -11.30 -7.30 5.59
N LEU A 156 -11.15 -6.00 5.29
CA LEU A 156 -10.86 -5.50 3.93
C LEU A 156 -9.35 -5.45 3.61
N GLY A 157 -8.51 -5.93 4.51
CA GLY A 157 -7.07 -5.86 4.37
C GLY A 157 -6.51 -4.43 4.56
N ARG A 158 -5.25 -4.22 4.19
CA ARG A 158 -4.59 -2.91 4.36
C ARG A 158 -5.38 -1.77 3.69
N GLY A 159 -5.44 -0.62 4.35
CA GLY A 159 -6.22 0.54 3.88
C GLY A 159 -7.73 0.35 3.90
N GLY A 160 -8.23 -0.69 4.57
CA GLY A 160 -9.64 -1.03 4.61
C GLY A 160 -10.53 0.08 5.20
N SER A 161 -10.03 0.91 6.12
CA SER A 161 -10.82 2.05 6.64
C SER A 161 -10.98 3.17 5.61
N ASP A 162 -9.96 3.45 4.77
CA ASP A 162 -10.07 4.40 3.66
C ASP A 162 -11.06 3.87 2.62
N THR A 163 -10.95 2.57 2.29
CA THR A 163 -11.88 1.85 1.41
C THR A 163 -13.32 1.92 1.93
N THR A 164 -13.52 1.72 3.24
CA THR A 164 -14.83 1.87 3.90
C THR A 164 -15.38 3.28 3.71
N ALA A 165 -14.55 4.32 3.93
CA ALA A 165 -14.98 5.70 3.81
C ALA A 165 -15.42 6.05 2.39
N SER A 166 -14.64 5.66 1.37
CA SER A 166 -15.00 5.88 -0.03
C SER A 166 -16.25 5.10 -0.44
N ALA A 167 -16.39 3.84 -0.01
CA ALA A 167 -17.60 3.03 -0.33
C ALA A 167 -18.86 3.57 0.34
N ILE A 168 -18.79 4.02 1.58
CA ILE A 168 -19.91 4.67 2.29
C ILE A 168 -20.23 6.03 1.65
N GLY A 169 -19.21 6.83 1.32
CA GLY A 169 -19.39 8.09 0.60
C GLY A 169 -20.13 7.88 -0.72
N ALA A 170 -19.72 6.87 -1.50
CA ALA A 170 -20.38 6.48 -2.75
C ALA A 170 -21.85 6.07 -2.51
N ALA A 171 -22.11 5.21 -1.54
CA ALA A 171 -23.45 4.72 -1.26
C ALA A 171 -24.41 5.79 -0.73
N LEU A 172 -23.89 6.82 -0.08
CA LEU A 172 -24.66 7.97 0.43
C LEU A 172 -24.73 9.12 -0.58
N ASN A 173 -24.07 9.04 -1.72
CA ASN A 173 -23.85 10.15 -2.64
C ASN A 173 -23.37 11.42 -1.92
N ALA A 174 -22.30 11.23 -1.13
CA ALA A 174 -21.74 12.28 -0.28
C ALA A 174 -21.13 13.41 -1.13
N GLU A 175 -21.17 14.64 -0.61
CA GLU A 175 -20.50 15.80 -1.26
C GLU A 175 -18.98 15.61 -1.37
N ALA A 176 -18.38 14.97 -0.36
CA ALA A 176 -16.95 14.65 -0.34
C ALA A 176 -16.64 13.51 0.63
N VAL A 177 -15.52 12.86 0.41
CA VAL A 177 -14.87 11.96 1.37
C VAL A 177 -13.60 12.64 1.85
N GLU A 178 -13.47 12.85 3.15
CA GLU A 178 -12.29 13.46 3.77
C GLU A 178 -11.53 12.42 4.60
N ILE A 179 -10.27 12.20 4.24
CA ILE A 179 -9.35 11.31 4.95
C ILE A 179 -8.44 12.16 5.85
N PHE A 180 -8.69 12.09 7.15
CA PHE A 180 -7.88 12.77 8.16
C PHE A 180 -6.75 11.87 8.63
N THR A 181 -5.54 12.42 8.60
CA THR A 181 -4.28 11.77 8.95
C THR A 181 -3.39 12.72 9.77
N ASP A 182 -2.15 12.32 10.04
CA ASP A 182 -1.14 13.11 10.75
C ASP A 182 -0.24 13.94 9.82
N VAL A 183 -0.52 13.96 8.53
CA VAL A 183 0.16 14.81 7.54
C VAL A 183 -0.81 15.81 6.90
N ASP A 184 -0.29 16.95 6.43
CA ASP A 184 -1.11 18.07 5.93
C ASP A 184 -1.69 17.84 4.53
N GLY A 185 -1.45 16.67 3.95
CA GLY A 185 -1.87 16.27 2.60
C GLY A 185 -0.79 15.49 1.88
N VAL A 186 -0.92 15.36 0.57
CA VAL A 186 0.08 14.73 -0.30
C VAL A 186 1.20 15.73 -0.55
N LYS A 187 2.44 15.37 -0.20
CA LYS A 187 3.62 16.23 -0.39
C LYS A 187 4.38 15.86 -1.66
N THR A 188 5.12 16.81 -2.20
CA THR A 188 5.98 16.61 -3.40
C THR A 188 7.16 15.66 -3.14
N ALA A 189 7.54 15.46 -1.89
CA ALA A 189 8.54 14.48 -1.45
C ALA A 189 8.33 14.14 0.03
N ASP A 190 9.01 13.06 0.49
CA ASP A 190 9.07 12.72 1.91
C ASP A 190 9.75 13.86 2.71
N PRO A 191 9.13 14.38 3.78
CA PRO A 191 9.72 15.42 4.63
C PRO A 191 11.08 15.04 5.25
N ASP A 192 11.34 13.74 5.47
CA ASP A 192 12.64 13.27 5.96
C ASP A 192 13.75 13.47 4.91
N ALA A 193 13.39 13.48 3.64
CA ALA A 193 14.33 13.75 2.54
C ALA A 193 14.38 15.26 2.20
N VAL A 194 13.22 15.92 2.13
CA VAL A 194 13.08 17.34 1.76
C VAL A 194 12.24 18.03 2.83
N GLN A 195 12.90 18.65 3.80
CA GLN A 195 12.30 19.20 5.03
C GLN A 195 11.11 20.16 4.77
N HIS A 196 11.14 20.90 3.67
CA HIS A 196 10.11 21.86 3.29
C HIS A 196 9.40 21.46 1.99
N ALA A 197 9.22 20.15 1.77
CA ALA A 197 8.44 19.69 0.63
C ALA A 197 7.01 20.26 0.70
N PRO A 198 6.57 21.02 -0.32
CA PRO A 198 5.24 21.60 -0.31
C PRO A 198 4.14 20.54 -0.36
N THR A 199 3.00 20.88 0.22
CA THR A 199 1.78 20.11 0.09
C THR A 199 1.10 20.46 -1.23
N LEU A 200 0.75 19.46 -2.01
CA LEU A 200 0.03 19.60 -3.26
C LEU A 200 -1.42 20.00 -2.97
N ARG A 201 -1.92 21.06 -3.58
CA ARG A 201 -3.34 21.44 -3.45
C ARG A 201 -4.25 20.45 -4.16
N LYS A 202 -3.82 19.96 -5.33
CA LYS A 202 -4.55 19.00 -6.14
C LYS A 202 -3.62 17.91 -6.66
N VAL A 203 -4.12 16.69 -6.73
CA VAL A 203 -3.44 15.53 -7.31
C VAL A 203 -4.49 14.66 -8.00
N THR A 204 -4.12 14.00 -9.08
CA THR A 204 -5.07 13.12 -9.76
C THR A 204 -5.18 11.77 -9.05
N TYR A 205 -6.29 11.04 -9.27
CA TYR A 205 -6.48 9.69 -8.73
C TYR A 205 -5.35 8.74 -9.15
N ASP A 206 -4.90 8.83 -10.41
CA ASP A 206 -3.81 8.00 -10.93
C ASP A 206 -2.49 8.32 -10.24
N GLU A 207 -2.16 9.62 -10.07
CA GLU A 207 -0.94 10.04 -9.37
C GLU A 207 -0.93 9.59 -7.91
N VAL A 208 -2.04 9.76 -7.19
CA VAL A 208 -2.10 9.34 -5.78
C VAL A 208 -2.04 7.83 -5.63
N ALA A 209 -2.62 7.07 -6.55
CA ALA A 209 -2.53 5.62 -6.57
C ALA A 209 -1.07 5.17 -6.82
N GLU A 210 -0.38 5.81 -7.76
CA GLU A 210 1.02 5.53 -8.05
C GLU A 210 1.94 5.93 -6.88
N ILE A 211 1.73 7.12 -6.28
CA ILE A 211 2.43 7.57 -5.06
C ILE A 211 2.28 6.55 -3.93
N ALA A 212 1.07 6.05 -3.72
CA ALA A 212 0.78 5.08 -2.67
C ALA A 212 1.39 3.70 -2.96
N HIS A 213 1.41 3.28 -4.22
CA HIS A 213 2.01 2.02 -4.65
C HIS A 213 3.53 2.05 -4.51
N LEU A 214 4.15 3.19 -4.79
CA LEU A 214 5.60 3.37 -4.81
C LEU A 214 6.21 3.85 -3.49
N GLY A 215 5.43 3.93 -2.40
CA GLY A 215 5.99 4.08 -1.05
C GLY A 215 5.30 5.08 -0.12
N ALA A 216 4.73 6.18 -0.59
CA ALA A 216 4.07 7.15 0.26
C ALA A 216 2.61 6.75 0.55
N LYS A 217 2.37 6.25 1.75
CA LYS A 217 1.05 5.72 2.16
C LYS A 217 0.13 6.83 2.69
N VAL A 218 -0.33 7.71 1.83
CA VAL A 218 -1.23 8.81 2.23
C VAL A 218 -2.69 8.39 2.10
N VAL A 219 -3.07 7.75 0.99
CA VAL A 219 -4.40 7.17 0.73
C VAL A 219 -4.22 5.78 0.13
N HIS A 220 -5.08 4.85 0.51
CA HIS A 220 -5.01 3.52 -0.10
C HIS A 220 -5.55 3.52 -1.54
N PRO A 221 -4.88 2.86 -2.52
CA PRO A 221 -5.29 2.85 -3.93
C PRO A 221 -6.74 2.44 -4.14
N ARG A 222 -7.25 1.42 -3.43
CA ARG A 222 -8.66 0.99 -3.51
C ARG A 222 -9.65 2.10 -3.12
N ALA A 223 -9.29 2.97 -2.19
CA ALA A 223 -10.15 4.08 -1.77
C ALA A 223 -10.22 5.16 -2.86
N ALA A 224 -9.08 5.48 -3.47
CA ALA A 224 -9.00 6.40 -4.60
C ALA A 224 -9.78 5.86 -5.81
N GLU A 225 -9.63 4.57 -6.14
CA GLU A 225 -10.35 3.90 -7.22
C GLU A 225 -11.88 3.95 -7.04
N ILE A 226 -12.39 3.68 -5.83
CA ILE A 226 -13.81 3.78 -5.55
C ILE A 226 -14.30 5.22 -5.71
N ALA A 227 -13.60 6.19 -5.13
CA ALA A 227 -13.98 7.59 -5.24
C ALA A 227 -13.99 8.07 -6.71
N MET A 228 -13.00 7.67 -7.51
CA MET A 228 -12.91 7.93 -8.94
C MET A 228 -14.12 7.33 -9.69
N ASN A 229 -14.41 6.05 -9.49
CA ASN A 229 -15.47 5.33 -10.20
C ASN A 229 -16.87 5.90 -9.93
N TYR A 230 -17.07 6.49 -8.77
CA TYR A 230 -18.33 7.11 -8.37
C TYR A 230 -18.33 8.65 -8.47
N GLY A 231 -17.23 9.25 -8.92
CA GLY A 231 -17.11 10.70 -9.12
C GLY A 231 -17.22 11.53 -7.83
N ILE A 232 -16.76 10.98 -6.69
CA ILE A 232 -16.86 11.65 -5.39
C ILE A 232 -15.56 12.36 -5.07
N PRO A 233 -15.55 13.66 -4.77
CA PRO A 233 -14.37 14.40 -4.33
C PRO A 233 -13.73 13.72 -3.11
N LEU A 234 -12.44 13.46 -3.19
CA LEU A 234 -11.67 12.83 -2.12
C LEU A 234 -10.61 13.81 -1.63
N TRP A 235 -10.56 14.04 -0.33
CA TRP A 235 -9.61 14.96 0.30
C TRP A 235 -8.70 14.23 1.28
N VAL A 236 -7.45 14.66 1.33
CA VAL A 236 -6.50 14.30 2.38
C VAL A 236 -6.23 15.55 3.21
N LYS A 237 -6.50 15.46 4.50
CA LYS A 237 -6.40 16.59 5.44
C LYS A 237 -5.67 16.17 6.71
N SER A 238 -5.06 17.15 7.37
CA SER A 238 -4.51 16.95 8.71
C SER A 238 -5.61 16.96 9.77
N THR A 239 -5.50 16.04 10.74
CA THR A 239 -6.29 16.14 11.97
C THR A 239 -5.86 17.34 12.81
N PHE A 240 -4.57 17.71 12.74
CA PHE A 240 -3.87 18.57 13.70
C PHE A 240 -3.57 19.98 13.19
N SER A 241 -3.78 20.27 11.90
CA SER A 241 -3.63 21.62 11.32
C SER A 241 -4.90 22.05 10.61
N ASP A 242 -5.04 23.35 10.38
CA ASP A 242 -6.16 23.94 9.64
C ASP A 242 -5.84 24.09 8.14
N ASP A 243 -4.79 23.46 7.66
CA ASP A 243 -4.43 23.47 6.25
C ASP A 243 -5.58 22.85 5.41
N GLU A 244 -5.77 23.41 4.23
CA GLU A 244 -6.83 22.95 3.31
C GLU A 244 -6.67 21.48 2.92
N GLY A 245 -5.41 20.99 2.89
CA GLY A 245 -5.08 19.64 2.49
C GLY A 245 -4.92 19.49 0.98
N THR A 246 -5.03 18.25 0.51
CA THR A 246 -4.94 17.89 -0.91
C THR A 246 -6.28 17.37 -1.41
N GLU A 247 -6.80 17.98 -2.46
CA GLU A 247 -7.94 17.45 -3.22
C GLU A 247 -7.47 16.44 -4.26
N ILE A 248 -8.08 15.26 -4.27
CA ILE A 248 -7.84 14.24 -5.28
C ILE A 248 -8.92 14.37 -6.34
N VAL A 249 -8.52 14.65 -7.59
CA VAL A 249 -9.39 15.05 -8.69
C VAL A 249 -9.26 14.12 -9.90
N PRO A 250 -10.29 14.05 -10.78
CA PRO A 250 -10.15 13.41 -12.07
C PRO A 250 -9.08 14.10 -12.96
N ARG A 251 -8.48 13.34 -13.86
CA ARG A 251 -7.40 13.82 -14.76
C ARG A 251 -7.81 15.03 -15.59
N GLU A 252 -9.05 15.09 -16.05
CA GLU A 252 -9.59 16.12 -16.93
C GLU A 252 -9.61 17.50 -16.27
N VAL A 253 -9.59 17.53 -14.95
CA VAL A 253 -9.66 18.78 -14.15
C VAL A 253 -8.28 19.42 -13.99
N PHE A 254 -7.20 18.70 -14.31
CA PHE A 254 -5.84 19.17 -14.04
C PHE A 254 -4.87 19.00 -15.23
N PRO A 255 -5.01 19.79 -16.32
CA PRO A 255 -4.09 19.75 -17.44
C PRO A 255 -2.78 20.46 -17.12
N GLY A 256 -1.65 19.82 -17.40
CA GLY A 256 -0.37 20.51 -17.64
C GLY A 256 0.71 20.43 -16.58
N ARG A 257 0.57 19.65 -15.49
CA ARG A 257 1.68 19.37 -14.59
C ARG A 257 2.47 18.15 -15.08
N ARG A 258 3.76 18.33 -15.36
CA ARG A 258 4.61 17.26 -15.90
C ARG A 258 5.12 16.31 -14.83
N LEU A 259 5.53 16.83 -13.68
CA LEU A 259 6.00 16.07 -12.53
C LEU A 259 5.29 16.56 -11.28
N THR A 260 4.89 15.63 -10.45
CA THR A 260 4.08 15.84 -9.25
C THR A 260 4.92 15.73 -7.99
N GLY A 261 5.80 14.74 -7.95
CA GLY A 261 6.62 14.50 -6.77
C GLY A 261 7.64 13.39 -6.95
N VAL A 262 8.40 13.16 -5.89
CA VAL A 262 9.38 12.08 -5.77
C VAL A 262 9.07 11.28 -4.52
N THR A 263 8.89 9.98 -4.66
CA THR A 263 8.71 9.05 -3.54
C THR A 263 9.81 8.00 -3.51
N HIS A 264 9.88 7.21 -2.44
CA HIS A 264 10.84 6.11 -2.36
C HIS A 264 10.28 4.91 -1.60
N THR A 265 10.77 3.72 -1.97
CA THR A 265 10.55 2.47 -1.25
C THR A 265 11.90 1.89 -0.87
N GLY A 266 12.20 1.87 0.42
CA GLY A 266 13.45 1.35 0.96
C GLY A 266 13.38 -0.12 1.37
N LYS A 267 14.52 -0.64 1.89
CA LYS A 267 14.66 -2.01 2.40
C LYS A 267 14.35 -3.06 1.34
N LEU A 268 14.90 -2.88 0.15
CA LEU A 268 14.80 -3.82 -0.94
C LEU A 268 16.08 -4.64 -1.07
N VAL A 269 15.92 -5.82 -1.65
CA VAL A 269 17.00 -6.72 -2.10
C VAL A 269 16.81 -6.94 -3.58
N TYR A 270 17.86 -6.70 -4.37
CA TYR A 270 17.84 -6.90 -5.82
C TYR A 270 18.49 -8.24 -6.16
N LEU A 271 17.82 -9.01 -6.99
CA LEU A 271 18.27 -10.29 -7.54
C LEU A 271 18.38 -10.15 -9.06
N HIS A 272 19.50 -10.56 -9.62
CA HIS A 272 19.72 -10.63 -11.06
C HIS A 272 20.17 -12.04 -11.44
N PHE A 273 19.34 -12.78 -12.15
CA PHE A 273 19.64 -14.12 -12.65
C PHE A 273 20.32 -14.00 -13.99
N ASP A 274 21.52 -14.58 -14.11
CA ASP A 274 22.25 -14.72 -15.37
C ASP A 274 21.67 -15.90 -16.16
N LEU A 275 20.99 -15.57 -17.25
CA LEU A 275 20.32 -16.51 -18.14
C LEU A 275 20.84 -16.40 -19.58
N ALA A 276 22.08 -15.94 -19.77
CA ALA A 276 22.70 -15.79 -21.10
C ALA A 276 23.06 -17.15 -21.71
N ASP A 277 23.51 -18.11 -20.89
CA ASP A 277 23.96 -19.43 -21.36
C ASP A 277 22.85 -20.40 -21.77
N PRO A 278 21.69 -20.49 -21.04
CA PRO A 278 20.59 -21.37 -21.44
C PRO A 278 19.99 -21.00 -22.81
N PRO A 279 19.59 -22.00 -23.63
CA PRO A 279 18.81 -21.77 -24.84
C PRO A 279 17.52 -20.98 -24.52
N GLU A 280 17.00 -20.22 -25.48
CA GLU A 280 15.84 -19.36 -25.29
C GLU A 280 14.61 -20.12 -24.74
N THR A 281 14.37 -21.34 -25.24
CA THR A 281 13.29 -22.21 -24.75
C THR A 281 13.43 -22.56 -23.27
N ASP A 282 14.65 -22.88 -22.86
CA ASP A 282 14.96 -23.27 -21.49
C ASP A 282 14.91 -22.04 -20.55
N ARG A 283 15.35 -20.88 -21.05
CA ARG A 283 15.26 -19.60 -20.32
C ARG A 283 13.81 -19.26 -19.99
N ILE A 284 12.90 -19.35 -20.96
CA ILE A 284 11.46 -19.07 -20.74
C ILE A 284 10.88 -20.02 -19.69
N GLU A 285 11.23 -21.29 -19.73
CA GLU A 285 10.75 -22.27 -18.72
C GLU A 285 11.34 -21.99 -17.33
N LEU A 286 12.63 -21.62 -17.24
CA LEU A 286 13.29 -21.21 -15.97
C LEU A 286 12.60 -20.00 -15.35
N GLU A 287 12.38 -18.94 -16.14
CA GLU A 287 11.65 -17.74 -15.73
C GLU A 287 10.24 -18.08 -15.23
N SER A 288 9.52 -18.92 -15.98
CA SER A 288 8.18 -19.38 -15.61
C SER A 288 8.17 -20.10 -14.26
N ARG A 289 9.17 -20.96 -13.99
CA ARG A 289 9.30 -21.67 -12.71
C ARG A 289 9.61 -20.72 -11.56
N ILE A 290 10.55 -19.80 -11.75
CA ILE A 290 10.90 -18.79 -10.75
C ILE A 290 9.66 -17.96 -10.39
N PHE A 291 8.95 -17.41 -11.39
CA PHE A 291 7.77 -16.57 -11.14
C PHE A 291 6.60 -17.36 -10.54
N SER A 292 6.41 -18.61 -10.95
CA SER A 292 5.38 -19.49 -10.35
C SER A 292 5.63 -19.71 -8.86
N LEU A 293 6.89 -19.88 -8.47
CA LEU A 293 7.26 -19.98 -7.05
C LEU A 293 7.04 -18.66 -6.33
N MET A 294 7.47 -17.52 -6.91
CA MET A 294 7.24 -16.21 -6.31
C MET A 294 5.75 -15.95 -6.07
N ALA A 295 4.91 -16.22 -7.07
CA ALA A 295 3.46 -16.08 -6.97
C ALA A 295 2.85 -16.97 -5.89
N LYS A 296 3.27 -18.25 -5.83
CA LYS A 296 2.78 -19.23 -4.83
C LYS A 296 3.04 -18.78 -3.39
N TYR A 297 4.17 -18.11 -3.16
CA TYR A 297 4.58 -17.62 -1.83
C TYR A 297 4.26 -16.14 -1.60
N GLY A 298 3.50 -15.51 -2.51
CA GLY A 298 3.02 -14.13 -2.37
C GLY A 298 4.15 -13.10 -2.35
N ALA A 299 5.27 -13.36 -3.05
CA ALA A 299 6.38 -12.43 -3.14
C ALA A 299 5.99 -11.21 -3.97
N ASN A 300 6.19 -10.01 -3.42
CA ASN A 300 5.99 -8.76 -4.14
C ASN A 300 7.24 -8.42 -4.95
N LEU A 301 7.12 -8.42 -6.26
CA LEU A 301 8.21 -8.09 -7.18
C LEU A 301 8.13 -6.62 -7.59
N PHE A 302 9.27 -5.93 -7.48
CA PHE A 302 9.46 -4.56 -7.95
C PHE A 302 10.49 -4.53 -9.08
N MET A 303 10.37 -3.59 -10.00
CA MET A 303 11.36 -3.32 -11.05
C MET A 303 11.76 -4.56 -11.86
N LEU A 304 10.75 -5.38 -12.24
CA LEU A 304 10.98 -6.56 -13.05
C LEU A 304 11.57 -6.17 -14.41
N ASN A 305 12.70 -6.79 -14.77
CA ASN A 305 13.35 -6.66 -16.06
C ASN A 305 13.63 -8.04 -16.66
N LEU A 306 13.15 -8.26 -17.86
CA LEU A 306 13.41 -9.45 -18.66
C LEU A 306 14.26 -9.05 -19.86
N SER A 307 15.41 -9.68 -19.99
CA SER A 307 16.33 -9.44 -21.11
C SER A 307 16.93 -10.76 -21.63
N PRO A 308 17.47 -10.78 -22.85
CA PRO A 308 18.17 -11.96 -23.37
C PRO A 308 19.33 -12.43 -22.48
N GLY A 309 19.95 -11.54 -21.74
CA GLY A 309 21.06 -11.86 -20.84
C GLY A 309 20.65 -12.31 -19.45
N GLY A 310 19.40 -12.05 -19.04
CA GLY A 310 18.98 -12.43 -17.70
C GLY A 310 17.72 -11.71 -17.23
N THR A 311 17.29 -12.11 -16.04
CA THR A 311 16.10 -11.60 -15.38
C THR A 311 16.46 -10.98 -14.07
N GLY A 312 16.04 -9.73 -13.85
CA GLY A 312 16.27 -8.98 -12.61
C GLY A 312 14.98 -8.50 -11.97
N PHE A 313 14.90 -8.53 -10.65
CA PHE A 313 13.82 -7.93 -9.89
C PHE A 313 14.25 -7.59 -8.46
N ALA A 314 13.53 -6.68 -7.83
CA ALA A 314 13.73 -6.36 -6.43
C ALA A 314 12.56 -6.90 -5.59
N ILE A 315 12.86 -7.30 -4.35
CA ILE A 315 11.87 -7.78 -3.37
C ILE A 315 12.07 -7.08 -2.03
N PRO A 316 11.03 -6.98 -1.17
CA PRO A 316 11.21 -6.51 0.19
C PRO A 316 12.22 -7.37 0.96
N ARG A 317 13.12 -6.75 1.71
CA ARG A 317 14.10 -7.47 2.55
C ARG A 317 13.44 -8.45 3.53
N SER A 318 12.25 -8.15 4.00
CA SER A 318 11.48 -9.04 4.88
C SER A 318 11.05 -10.36 4.22
N GLN A 319 10.96 -10.38 2.90
CA GLN A 319 10.60 -11.57 2.11
C GLN A 319 11.83 -12.35 1.63
N TYR A 320 13.02 -11.73 1.65
CA TYR A 320 14.23 -12.33 1.11
C TYR A 320 14.63 -13.67 1.75
N PRO A 321 14.57 -13.88 3.09
CA PRO A 321 14.92 -15.18 3.67
C PRO A 321 14.08 -16.32 3.08
N ASN A 322 12.76 -16.15 2.99
CA ASN A 322 11.88 -17.15 2.42
C ASN A 322 12.14 -17.38 0.92
N VAL A 323 12.41 -16.31 0.17
CA VAL A 323 12.73 -16.38 -1.26
C VAL A 323 14.06 -17.07 -1.48
N SER A 324 15.09 -16.77 -0.66
CA SER A 324 16.37 -17.43 -0.72
C SER A 324 16.25 -18.94 -0.44
N ASP A 325 15.52 -19.32 0.60
CA ASP A 325 15.29 -20.72 0.97
C ASP A 325 14.56 -21.50 -0.13
N LEU A 326 13.70 -20.83 -0.90
CA LEU A 326 12.96 -21.43 -2.00
C LEU A 326 13.77 -21.59 -3.29
N LEU A 327 14.62 -20.62 -3.58
CA LEU A 327 15.32 -20.56 -4.87
C LEU A 327 16.75 -21.10 -4.82
N ASP A 328 17.47 -20.92 -3.70
CA ASP A 328 18.85 -21.41 -3.61
C ASP A 328 18.87 -22.93 -3.57
N GLY A 329 19.54 -23.54 -4.54
CA GLY A 329 19.54 -24.99 -4.75
C GLY A 329 18.28 -25.54 -5.44
N LEU A 330 17.40 -24.70 -5.96
CA LEU A 330 16.25 -25.16 -6.76
C LEU A 330 16.73 -25.90 -8.00
N VAL A 331 16.23 -27.12 -8.18
CA VAL A 331 16.52 -27.99 -9.31
C VAL A 331 15.39 -27.90 -10.33
N VAL A 332 15.72 -27.51 -11.55
CA VAL A 332 14.75 -27.37 -12.66
C VAL A 332 15.19 -28.24 -13.84
N PRO A 333 14.61 -29.43 -14.05
CA PRO A 333 14.89 -30.24 -15.23
C PRO A 333 14.12 -29.73 -16.44
N ILE A 334 14.85 -29.46 -17.54
CA ILE A 334 14.26 -29.02 -18.82
C ILE A 334 14.94 -29.80 -19.94
N GLY A 335 14.15 -30.54 -20.73
CA GLY A 335 14.69 -31.38 -21.81
C GLY A 335 15.69 -32.40 -21.29
N GLY A 336 16.94 -32.32 -21.74
CA GLY A 336 18.05 -33.20 -21.29
C GLY A 336 19.03 -32.49 -20.35
N THR A 337 18.73 -31.27 -19.90
CA THR A 337 19.58 -30.46 -19.03
C THR A 337 18.90 -30.28 -17.66
N VAL A 338 19.70 -30.33 -16.60
CA VAL A 338 19.23 -30.05 -15.24
C VAL A 338 19.84 -28.73 -14.78
N TYR A 339 19.02 -27.73 -14.54
CA TYR A 339 19.45 -26.43 -14.04
C TYR A 339 19.38 -26.41 -12.51
N VAL A 340 20.43 -25.87 -11.86
CA VAL A 340 20.46 -25.65 -10.41
C VAL A 340 20.67 -24.16 -10.16
N ILE A 341 19.70 -23.54 -9.47
CA ILE A 341 19.76 -22.11 -9.13
C ILE A 341 20.73 -21.92 -7.96
N GLN A 342 21.59 -20.93 -8.08
CA GLN A 342 22.56 -20.52 -7.05
C GLN A 342 22.42 -19.02 -6.78
N ILE A 343 22.07 -18.66 -5.53
CA ILE A 343 21.95 -17.25 -5.12
C ILE A 343 23.24 -16.81 -4.41
N GLY A 344 23.90 -15.79 -4.95
CA GLY A 344 25.14 -15.24 -4.39
C GLY A 344 26.30 -16.23 -4.43
N HIS A 345 26.92 -16.47 -3.29
CA HIS A 345 28.02 -17.44 -3.17
C HIS A 345 27.52 -18.89 -3.14
N PRO A 346 28.30 -19.85 -3.64
CA PRO A 346 27.94 -21.27 -3.59
C PRO A 346 27.62 -21.72 -2.17
N SER A 347 26.41 -22.22 -1.96
CA SER A 347 26.01 -22.84 -0.68
C SER A 347 26.34 -24.33 -0.69
N LYS A 348 26.49 -24.91 0.51
CA LYS A 348 26.67 -26.37 0.64
C LYS A 348 25.50 -27.15 0.02
N GLN A 349 24.32 -26.59 0.03
CA GLN A 349 23.13 -27.19 -0.56
C GLN A 349 23.24 -27.26 -2.08
N VAL A 350 23.65 -26.18 -2.75
CA VAL A 350 23.86 -26.12 -4.21
C VAL A 350 24.94 -27.10 -4.63
N GLU A 351 26.08 -27.13 -3.92
CA GLU A 351 27.18 -28.04 -4.22
C GLU A 351 26.79 -29.51 -4.06
N THR A 352 26.06 -29.84 -2.99
CA THR A 352 25.57 -31.20 -2.74
C THR A 352 24.58 -31.64 -3.81
N GLN A 353 23.64 -30.79 -4.19
CA GLN A 353 22.66 -31.10 -5.21
C GLN A 353 23.28 -31.27 -6.59
N ALA A 354 24.20 -30.36 -6.97
CA ALA A 354 24.90 -30.46 -8.24
C ALA A 354 25.70 -31.80 -8.32
N ALA A 355 26.45 -32.14 -7.29
CA ALA A 355 27.22 -33.38 -7.24
C ALA A 355 26.34 -34.64 -7.31
N LEU A 356 25.16 -34.62 -6.70
CA LEU A 356 24.22 -35.74 -6.77
C LEU A 356 23.57 -35.88 -8.16
N LEU A 357 23.45 -34.81 -8.91
CA LEU A 357 22.78 -34.78 -10.22
C LEU A 357 23.72 -34.98 -11.39
N GLU A 358 25.02 -34.65 -11.25
CA GLU A 358 26.04 -34.86 -12.31
C GLU A 358 26.00 -36.27 -12.94
N PRO A 359 25.81 -37.36 -12.20
CA PRO A 359 25.70 -38.72 -12.80
C PRO A 359 24.46 -38.91 -13.66
N LEU A 360 23.43 -38.06 -13.54
CA LEU A 360 22.12 -38.23 -14.19
C LEU A 360 22.03 -37.45 -15.52
N GLY A 361 22.99 -36.59 -15.86
CA GLY A 361 22.96 -35.85 -17.12
C GLY A 361 23.74 -34.54 -17.12
N ASN A 362 23.44 -33.65 -18.07
CA ASN A 362 24.06 -32.35 -18.16
C ASN A 362 23.51 -31.41 -17.07
N VAL A 363 24.35 -31.06 -16.10
CA VAL A 363 23.99 -30.13 -15.00
C VAL A 363 24.58 -28.76 -15.29
N GLN A 364 23.72 -27.75 -15.34
CA GLN A 364 24.11 -26.35 -15.50
C GLN A 364 23.69 -25.51 -14.26
N ARG A 365 24.55 -24.58 -13.85
CA ARG A 365 24.28 -23.66 -12.73
C ARG A 365 23.77 -22.33 -13.27
N VAL A 366 22.61 -21.90 -12.80
CA VAL A 366 22.06 -20.56 -13.03
C VAL A 366 22.43 -19.69 -11.85
N ARG A 367 23.27 -18.71 -12.05
CA ARG A 367 23.71 -17.79 -11.00
C ARG A 367 22.74 -16.63 -10.87
N ALA A 368 22.41 -16.28 -9.63
CA ALA A 368 21.74 -15.04 -9.30
C ALA A 368 22.66 -14.16 -8.47
N GLU A 369 22.99 -12.99 -8.98
CA GLU A 369 23.69 -11.95 -8.22
C GLU A 369 22.73 -11.32 -7.24
N LEU A 370 23.24 -11.08 -6.02
CA LEU A 370 22.47 -10.52 -4.92
C LEU A 370 23.04 -9.15 -4.53
N THR A 371 22.18 -8.13 -4.49
CA THR A 371 22.51 -6.82 -3.94
C THR A 371 21.54 -6.47 -2.83
N GLU A 372 22.03 -6.47 -1.59
CA GLU A 372 21.25 -6.03 -0.43
C GLU A 372 21.33 -4.51 -0.23
N GLY A 373 20.40 -3.96 0.58
CA GLY A 373 20.42 -2.55 0.93
C GLY A 373 20.14 -1.63 -0.25
N CYS A 374 19.08 -1.94 -1.00
CA CYS A 374 18.62 -1.14 -2.12
C CYS A 374 17.34 -0.35 -1.77
N SER A 375 17.15 0.75 -2.46
CA SER A 375 15.93 1.54 -2.45
C SER A 375 15.52 1.91 -3.86
N MET A 376 14.24 1.85 -4.14
CA MET A 376 13.63 2.38 -5.35
C MET A 376 13.22 3.82 -5.11
N VAL A 377 13.69 4.75 -5.92
CA VAL A 377 13.29 6.16 -5.93
C VAL A 377 12.50 6.42 -7.21
N SER A 378 11.30 6.95 -7.08
CA SER A 378 10.34 7.10 -8.17
C SER A 378 9.91 8.54 -8.31
N MET A 379 10.05 9.09 -9.50
CA MET A 379 9.46 10.37 -9.92
C MET A 379 8.07 10.08 -10.47
N ILE A 380 7.09 10.86 -10.04
CA ILE A 380 5.69 10.66 -10.40
C ILE A 380 5.18 11.89 -11.15
N GLY A 381 4.38 11.66 -12.18
CA GLY A 381 3.73 12.71 -12.95
C GLY A 381 2.99 12.18 -14.16
N HIS A 382 2.16 13.04 -14.72
CA HIS A 382 1.54 12.80 -16.03
C HIS A 382 2.47 13.30 -17.14
N GLU A 383 2.41 12.72 -18.32
CA GLU A 383 3.06 13.23 -19.53
C GLU A 383 4.59 13.35 -19.47
N TYR A 384 5.24 12.82 -18.41
CA TYR A 384 6.70 12.86 -18.34
C TYR A 384 7.35 12.08 -19.50
N MET A 385 6.71 11.03 -20.01
CA MET A 385 7.14 10.26 -21.19
C MET A 385 7.23 11.12 -22.46
N GLN A 386 6.46 12.22 -22.53
CA GLN A 386 6.53 13.15 -23.67
C GLN A 386 7.75 14.09 -23.59
N GLN A 387 8.50 14.10 -22.49
CA GLN A 387 9.73 14.85 -22.35
C GLN A 387 10.91 14.11 -22.97
N ALA A 388 11.20 14.38 -24.23
CA ALA A 388 12.43 13.91 -24.85
C ALA A 388 13.66 14.28 -23.98
N GLY A 389 14.44 13.28 -23.56
CA GLY A 389 15.66 13.48 -22.78
C GLY A 389 15.48 13.48 -21.26
N LEU A 390 14.30 13.22 -20.71
CA LEU A 390 14.12 13.10 -19.25
C LEU A 390 15.03 12.03 -18.66
N PHE A 391 15.03 10.84 -19.23
CA PHE A 391 15.92 9.74 -18.84
C PHE A 391 17.38 10.15 -18.80
N ARG A 392 17.86 10.83 -19.87
CA ARG A 392 19.22 11.36 -19.92
C ARG A 392 19.49 12.36 -18.80
N THR A 393 18.52 13.24 -18.51
CA THR A 393 18.64 14.24 -17.45
C THR A 393 18.76 13.58 -16.08
N VAL A 394 17.94 12.58 -15.80
CA VAL A 394 17.95 11.83 -14.52
C VAL A 394 19.25 11.06 -14.37
N LEU A 395 19.60 10.21 -15.34
CA LEU A 395 20.82 9.41 -15.27
C LEU A 395 22.08 10.28 -15.25
N GLY A 396 22.12 11.37 -16.04
CA GLY A 396 23.21 12.34 -16.02
C GLY A 396 23.39 12.99 -14.66
N LEU A 397 22.29 13.48 -14.06
CA LEU A 397 22.31 14.05 -12.72
C LEU A 397 22.83 13.08 -11.65
N LEU A 398 22.37 11.83 -11.68
CA LEU A 398 22.78 10.82 -10.72
C LEU A 398 24.26 10.44 -10.93
N HIS A 399 24.70 10.29 -12.17
CA HIS A 399 26.10 10.00 -12.50
C HIS A 399 27.05 11.14 -12.07
N GLU A 400 26.71 12.40 -12.38
CA GLU A 400 27.48 13.59 -11.97
C GLU A 400 27.60 13.69 -10.44
N ASN A 401 26.61 13.16 -9.71
CA ASN A 401 26.61 13.12 -8.25
C ASN A 401 27.09 11.77 -7.68
N GLN A 402 27.71 10.89 -8.50
CA GLN A 402 28.26 9.61 -8.07
C GLN A 402 27.24 8.68 -7.40
N VAL A 403 25.98 8.74 -7.79
CA VAL A 403 24.94 7.80 -7.38
C VAL A 403 24.91 6.65 -8.38
N SER A 404 25.15 5.44 -7.90
CA SER A 404 25.04 4.21 -8.72
C SER A 404 23.58 3.86 -8.97
N VAL A 405 23.20 3.70 -10.23
CA VAL A 405 21.88 3.20 -10.62
C VAL A 405 22.01 1.72 -10.96
N LEU A 406 21.33 0.86 -10.20
CA LEU A 406 21.37 -0.60 -10.35
C LEU A 406 20.36 -1.06 -11.41
N GLN A 407 19.21 -0.46 -11.44
CA GLN A 407 18.10 -0.78 -12.34
C GLN A 407 17.23 0.45 -12.57
N THR A 408 16.51 0.48 -13.69
CA THR A 408 15.48 1.48 -13.99
C THR A 408 14.19 0.79 -14.38
N SER A 409 13.07 1.42 -14.11
CA SER A 409 11.74 0.98 -14.55
C SER A 409 10.88 2.21 -14.81
N ASP A 410 9.96 2.10 -15.75
CA ASP A 410 9.01 3.16 -16.08
C ASP A 410 7.59 2.60 -16.23
N SER A 411 6.62 3.46 -15.97
CA SER A 411 5.19 3.23 -16.20
C SER A 411 4.59 4.47 -16.87
N ASP A 412 3.29 4.49 -17.10
CA ASP A 412 2.61 5.68 -17.65
C ASP A 412 2.69 6.90 -16.70
N PHE A 413 2.93 6.67 -15.40
CA PHE A 413 2.87 7.69 -14.35
C PHE A 413 4.16 7.85 -13.55
N SER A 414 5.15 6.98 -13.74
CA SER A 414 6.36 7.02 -12.95
C SER A 414 7.62 6.60 -13.69
N LEU A 415 8.74 7.22 -13.33
CA LEU A 415 10.09 6.81 -13.68
C LEU A 415 10.84 6.47 -12.40
N SER A 416 11.23 5.22 -12.26
CA SER A 416 11.87 4.68 -11.06
C SER A 416 13.32 4.30 -11.32
N VAL A 417 14.19 4.56 -10.35
CA VAL A 417 15.58 4.14 -10.32
C VAL A 417 15.86 3.35 -9.05
N LEU A 418 16.57 2.24 -9.16
CA LEU A 418 17.04 1.47 -8.02
C LEU A 418 18.45 1.94 -7.67
N VAL A 419 18.64 2.37 -6.42
CA VAL A 419 19.90 2.91 -5.92
C VAL A 419 20.29 2.22 -4.60
N PRO A 420 21.56 2.30 -4.17
CA PRO A 420 21.94 1.90 -2.81
C PRO A 420 21.12 2.66 -1.76
N GLU A 421 20.74 1.99 -0.68
CA GLU A 421 19.92 2.57 0.40
C GLU A 421 20.59 3.81 1.03
N SER A 422 21.93 3.84 1.07
CA SER A 422 22.72 5.00 1.52
C SER A 422 22.50 6.26 0.69
N ASP A 423 22.15 6.12 -0.59
CA ASP A 423 21.95 7.23 -1.51
C ASP A 423 20.49 7.66 -1.66
N THR A 424 19.55 6.98 -1.00
CA THR A 424 18.10 7.22 -1.16
C THR A 424 17.72 8.68 -0.95
N MET A 425 18.01 9.22 0.24
CA MET A 425 17.59 10.57 0.60
C MET A 425 18.32 11.64 -0.23
N ARG A 426 19.57 11.36 -0.64
CA ARG A 426 20.31 12.21 -1.55
C ARG A 426 19.68 12.21 -2.93
N THR A 427 19.32 11.05 -3.46
CA THR A 427 18.67 10.91 -4.76
C THR A 427 17.32 11.65 -4.80
N VAL A 428 16.49 11.50 -3.75
CA VAL A 428 15.22 12.23 -3.64
C VAL A 428 15.45 13.75 -3.70
N ARG A 429 16.40 14.29 -2.92
CA ARG A 429 16.73 15.73 -2.94
C ARG A 429 17.21 16.20 -4.30
N LEU A 430 18.16 15.50 -4.91
CA LEU A 430 18.70 15.84 -6.22
C LEU A 430 17.62 15.94 -7.30
N LEU A 431 16.71 14.96 -7.33
CA LEU A 431 15.60 14.95 -8.29
C LEU A 431 14.58 16.04 -7.97
N HIS A 432 14.20 16.22 -6.70
CA HIS A 432 13.26 17.26 -6.28
C HIS A 432 13.76 18.68 -6.65
N ASP A 433 15.03 18.97 -6.39
CA ASP A 433 15.65 20.25 -6.70
C ASP A 433 15.81 20.47 -8.22
N LYS A 434 16.28 19.42 -8.94
CA LYS A 434 16.48 19.49 -10.40
C LYS A 434 15.22 19.82 -11.15
N PHE A 435 14.10 19.25 -10.71
CA PHE A 435 12.80 19.46 -11.35
C PHE A 435 11.97 20.56 -10.70
N GLN A 436 12.56 21.33 -9.78
CA GLN A 436 11.94 22.50 -9.11
C GLN A 436 10.57 22.17 -8.49
N LEU A 437 10.45 20.99 -7.86
CA LEU A 437 9.19 20.52 -7.29
C LEU A 437 8.72 21.38 -6.10
N SER A 438 9.57 22.23 -5.54
CA SER A 438 9.18 23.25 -4.56
C SER A 438 8.27 24.34 -5.13
N ALA A 439 8.24 24.53 -6.44
CA ALA A 439 7.39 25.51 -7.12
C ALA A 439 6.05 24.90 -7.62
N VAL A 440 5.87 23.60 -7.42
CA VAL A 440 4.66 22.85 -7.80
C VAL A 440 3.67 22.91 -6.64
N VAL A 441 2.80 23.94 -6.59
CA VAL A 441 1.78 24.09 -5.53
C VAL A 441 0.41 24.35 -6.15
#